data_dcf5308b5e1328eabe7d5f3cb0d5f858
#
_entry.id   dcf5308b5e1328eabe7d5f3cb0d5f858
#
_cell.length_a   1.000
_cell.length_b   1.000
_cell.length_c   1.000
_cell.angle_alpha   90.00
_cell.angle_beta   90.00
_cell.angle_gamma   90.00
#
_symmetry.space_group_name_H-M   'P 1'
#
loop_
_entity.id
_entity.type
_entity.pdbx_description
1 polymer ?
#
loop_
_entity_poly.entity_id
_entity_poly.type
_entity_poly.pdbx_seq_one_letter_code
_entity_poly.pdbx_strand_id
1 'polypeptide(L)'
;MNLLPGVLFGSVGLLEDQAPKEKMEELMYQAVHHQFIATALTCKAAKEIDPNMQIGVMLAGGESYPATCKPEDMEFAFKHNRMNYFFADVNVRGEYPVHMLRYFKRHNIQIIMETGDEALLKEYTCDFVACTGYCMFTLDSSKYELEPFSCMKFTTNPYTQNLVVDAFGATYYTIMQMWERYHKPILIAEAGICMEEKVEDGTVHDGYRIDYYRQNFAQLKECIMDGAEIIAYCCWGPIDIVSSRSSEMSRRYGFIYVDRDNYGNGTQKRLKKDSFYYYQKVIASNGKDLD
;
A
#
# COMPACT_ATOMS: atom_id res chain seq x y z
N MET A 1 3.29 -2.54 7.86
CA MET A 1 3.80 -1.85 6.65
C MET A 1 4.85 -2.73 6.02
N ASN A 2 4.71 -3.09 4.76
CA ASN A 2 5.57 -4.06 4.06
C ASN A 2 6.81 -3.44 3.40
N LEU A 3 7.18 -2.25 3.77
CA LEU A 3 8.43 -1.67 3.32
C LEU A 3 9.55 -2.29 4.12
N LEU A 4 10.52 -2.86 3.41
CA LEU A 4 11.70 -3.37 4.09
C LEU A 4 12.33 -2.24 4.89
N PRO A 5 12.53 -2.42 6.18
CA PRO A 5 12.86 -1.34 7.11
C PRO A 5 14.10 -0.62 6.62
N GLY A 6 14.90 -0.48 6.23
CA GLY A 6 16.09 0.25 5.86
C GLY A 6 16.00 1.03 4.57
N VAL A 7 15.15 0.61 3.65
CA VAL A 7 15.14 1.23 2.31
C VAL A 7 14.52 2.62 2.30
N LEU A 8 13.49 2.83 3.12
CA LEU A 8 12.75 4.08 3.08
C LEU A 8 12.82 4.91 4.37
N PHE A 9 13.05 4.27 5.51
CA PHE A 9 12.93 4.93 6.82
C PHE A 9 14.18 4.82 7.70
N GLY A 10 15.29 4.34 7.16
CA GLY A 10 16.56 4.32 7.88
C GLY A 10 16.58 3.43 9.13
N SER A 11 15.65 2.48 9.28
CA SER A 11 15.69 1.59 10.44
C SER A 11 16.92 0.68 10.40
N VAL A 12 17.43 0.37 9.22
CA VAL A 12 18.75 -0.24 9.03
C VAL A 12 19.83 0.85 8.81
N GLY A 13 19.45 2.06 8.44
CA GLY A 13 20.34 3.20 8.33
C GLY A 13 21.04 3.56 9.64
N LEU A 14 20.43 3.25 10.78
CA LEU A 14 21.09 3.37 12.10
C LEU A 14 22.29 2.40 12.24
N LEU A 15 22.36 1.35 11.41
CA LEU A 15 23.40 0.34 11.39
C LEU A 15 24.24 0.41 10.11
N GLU A 16 23.93 1.31 9.19
CA GLU A 16 24.55 1.37 7.85
C GLU A 16 26.08 1.54 7.94
N ASP A 17 26.54 2.36 8.87
CA ASP A 17 27.97 2.57 9.13
C ASP A 17 28.65 1.39 9.85
N GLN A 18 27.87 0.44 10.38
CA GLN A 18 28.36 -0.65 11.21
C GLN A 18 28.17 -2.04 10.56
N ALA A 19 27.32 -2.13 9.54
CA ALA A 19 27.00 -3.39 8.88
C ALA A 19 27.74 -3.55 7.55
N PRO A 20 28.38 -4.71 7.30
CA PRO A 20 28.92 -5.04 5.98
C PRO A 20 27.82 -5.01 4.92
N LYS A 21 28.10 -4.38 3.76
CA LYS A 21 27.12 -4.24 2.66
C LYS A 21 26.56 -5.58 2.20
N GLU A 22 27.37 -6.62 2.20
CA GLU A 22 27.02 -8.00 1.83
C GLU A 22 26.02 -8.65 2.80
N LYS A 23 25.90 -8.14 4.03
CA LYS A 23 24.93 -8.60 5.03
C LYS A 23 23.69 -7.74 5.14
N MET A 24 23.61 -6.64 4.41
CA MET A 24 22.53 -5.67 4.54
C MET A 24 21.17 -6.32 4.29
N GLU A 25 21.06 -7.14 3.25
CA GLU A 25 19.81 -7.82 2.93
C GLU A 25 19.38 -8.82 4.01
N GLU A 26 20.34 -9.59 4.54
CA GLU A 26 20.08 -10.52 5.67
C GLU A 26 19.55 -9.77 6.90
N LEU A 27 20.19 -8.64 7.25
CA LEU A 27 19.77 -7.81 8.38
C LEU A 27 18.38 -7.20 8.17
N MET A 28 18.06 -6.80 6.95
CA MET A 28 16.73 -6.28 6.61
C MET A 28 15.65 -7.34 6.78
N TYR A 29 15.88 -8.56 6.30
CA TYR A 29 14.92 -9.64 6.50
C TYR A 29 14.86 -10.10 7.96
N GLN A 30 15.95 -10.03 8.71
CA GLN A 30 15.94 -10.26 10.15
C GLN A 30 15.06 -9.22 10.87
N ALA A 31 15.18 -7.94 10.51
CA ALA A 31 14.32 -6.89 11.06
C ALA A 31 12.84 -7.11 10.70
N VAL A 32 12.55 -7.60 9.49
CA VAL A 32 11.20 -8.00 9.08
C VAL A 32 10.69 -9.16 9.92
N HIS A 33 11.52 -10.16 10.23
CA HIS A 33 11.14 -11.24 11.15
C HIS A 33 10.69 -10.70 12.51
N HIS A 34 11.46 -9.77 13.09
CA HIS A 34 11.06 -9.13 14.35
C HIS A 34 9.72 -8.37 14.24
N GLN A 35 9.42 -7.78 13.08
CA GLN A 35 8.12 -7.15 12.83
C GLN A 35 6.99 -8.19 12.77
N PHE A 36 7.22 -9.37 12.19
CA PHE A 36 6.24 -10.45 12.21
C PHE A 36 5.93 -10.92 13.62
N ILE A 37 6.98 -11.11 14.44
CA ILE A 37 6.83 -11.47 15.86
C ILE A 37 6.08 -10.38 16.62
N ALA A 38 6.41 -9.11 16.42
CA ALA A 38 5.69 -8.00 17.01
C ALA A 38 4.21 -7.96 16.61
N THR A 39 3.90 -8.26 15.35
CA THR A 39 2.52 -8.36 14.88
C THR A 39 1.77 -9.52 15.56
N ALA A 40 2.38 -10.70 15.64
CA ALA A 40 1.76 -11.85 16.30
C ALA A 40 1.53 -11.59 17.81
N LEU A 41 2.49 -10.97 18.49
CA LEU A 41 2.32 -10.53 19.89
C LEU A 41 1.21 -9.49 20.03
N THR A 42 1.06 -8.59 19.06
CA THR A 42 -0.04 -7.61 19.04
C THR A 42 -1.38 -8.31 18.88
N CYS A 43 -1.50 -9.27 17.96
CA CYS A 43 -2.70 -10.09 17.80
C CYS A 43 -3.05 -10.83 19.10
N LYS A 44 -2.05 -11.44 19.74
CA LYS A 44 -2.21 -12.11 21.03
C LYS A 44 -2.75 -11.16 22.09
N ALA A 45 -2.06 -10.03 22.33
CA ALA A 45 -2.45 -9.05 23.35
C ALA A 45 -3.85 -8.47 23.08
N ALA A 46 -4.20 -8.24 21.82
CA ALA A 46 -5.54 -7.76 21.43
C ALA A 46 -6.62 -8.78 21.82
N LYS A 47 -6.41 -10.07 21.54
CA LYS A 47 -7.37 -11.13 21.89
C LYS A 47 -7.48 -11.37 23.40
N GLU A 48 -6.42 -11.13 24.14
CA GLU A 48 -6.43 -11.17 25.63
C GLU A 48 -7.25 -10.02 26.23
N ILE A 49 -7.26 -8.84 25.57
CA ILE A 49 -8.04 -7.67 26.00
C ILE A 49 -9.51 -7.83 25.61
N ASP A 50 -9.77 -8.14 24.36
CA ASP A 50 -11.10 -8.42 23.80
C ASP A 50 -11.00 -9.47 22.69
N PRO A 51 -11.57 -10.68 22.89
CA PRO A 51 -11.56 -11.74 21.88
C PRO A 51 -12.18 -11.35 20.53
N ASN A 52 -13.01 -10.30 20.50
CA ASN A 52 -13.65 -9.80 19.25
C ASN A 52 -12.81 -8.74 18.54
N MET A 53 -11.73 -8.24 19.15
CA MET A 53 -10.85 -7.26 18.53
C MET A 53 -10.21 -7.85 17.27
N GLN A 54 -10.25 -7.10 16.18
CA GLN A 54 -9.65 -7.50 14.90
C GLN A 54 -8.37 -6.73 14.63
N ILE A 55 -7.34 -7.44 14.25
CA ILE A 55 -6.03 -6.89 13.89
C ILE A 55 -5.73 -7.22 12.43
N GLY A 56 -5.27 -6.24 11.66
CA GLY A 56 -4.90 -6.42 10.26
C GLY A 56 -3.46 -6.09 9.95
N VAL A 57 -2.97 -6.60 8.84
CA VAL A 57 -1.68 -6.25 8.25
C VAL A 57 -1.88 -5.32 7.07
N MET A 58 -1.06 -4.27 6.96
CA MET A 58 -1.11 -3.35 5.84
C MET A 58 0.03 -3.63 4.84
N LEU A 59 -0.34 -3.84 3.57
CA LEU A 59 0.56 -3.90 2.44
C LEU A 59 0.66 -2.52 1.75
N ALA A 60 1.88 -2.05 1.51
CA ALA A 60 2.10 -0.89 0.68
C ALA A 60 2.11 -1.27 -0.80
N GLY A 61 1.39 -0.50 -1.62
CA GLY A 61 1.32 -0.68 -3.07
C GLY A 61 0.28 -1.69 -3.53
N GLY A 62 0.22 -1.87 -4.83
CA GLY A 62 -0.64 -2.80 -5.53
C GLY A 62 0.15 -3.74 -6.42
N GLU A 63 -0.57 -4.46 -7.30
CA GLU A 63 0.02 -5.38 -8.25
C GLU A 63 0.88 -4.65 -9.29
N SER A 64 2.02 -5.24 -9.61
CA SER A 64 2.83 -4.81 -10.73
C SER A 64 2.44 -5.59 -11.99
N TYR A 65 2.38 -4.88 -13.12
CA TYR A 65 2.01 -5.45 -14.41
C TYR A 65 3.25 -5.83 -15.23
N PRO A 66 3.18 -6.90 -16.05
CA PRO A 66 4.22 -7.17 -17.01
C PRO A 66 4.26 -6.09 -18.11
N ALA A 67 5.45 -5.75 -18.62
CA ALA A 67 5.59 -4.79 -19.70
C ALA A 67 5.03 -5.31 -21.03
N THR A 68 5.09 -6.62 -21.22
CA THR A 68 4.54 -7.30 -22.41
C THR A 68 3.89 -8.64 -22.01
N CYS A 69 3.21 -9.27 -22.95
CA CYS A 69 2.67 -10.62 -22.77
C CYS A 69 3.72 -11.74 -22.96
N LYS A 70 5.01 -11.43 -23.06
CA LYS A 70 6.07 -12.44 -23.11
C LYS A 70 6.09 -13.25 -21.82
N PRO A 71 6.33 -14.58 -21.90
CA PRO A 71 6.40 -15.42 -20.71
C PRO A 71 7.37 -14.91 -19.66
N GLU A 72 8.52 -14.35 -20.07
CA GLU A 72 9.55 -13.82 -19.19
C GLU A 72 9.05 -12.62 -18.37
N ASP A 73 8.33 -11.69 -19.00
CA ASP A 73 7.75 -10.52 -18.32
C ASP A 73 6.63 -10.93 -17.39
N MET A 74 5.77 -11.85 -17.82
CA MET A 74 4.70 -12.41 -16.99
C MET A 74 5.25 -13.11 -15.75
N GLU A 75 6.26 -13.96 -15.92
CA GLU A 75 6.92 -14.66 -14.82
C GLU A 75 7.64 -13.68 -13.88
N PHE A 76 8.26 -12.65 -14.40
CA PHE A 76 8.95 -11.61 -13.63
C PHE A 76 7.97 -10.84 -12.75
N ALA A 77 6.87 -10.33 -13.34
CA ALA A 77 5.82 -9.62 -12.59
C ALA A 77 5.19 -10.52 -11.52
N PHE A 78 4.90 -11.78 -11.84
CA PHE A 78 4.37 -12.73 -10.89
C PHE A 78 5.31 -12.99 -9.70
N LYS A 79 6.61 -13.16 -9.97
CA LYS A 79 7.62 -13.35 -8.91
C LYS A 79 7.75 -12.11 -8.03
N HIS A 80 7.76 -10.93 -8.64
CA HIS A 80 7.81 -9.67 -7.90
C HIS A 80 6.61 -9.50 -6.98
N ASN A 81 5.40 -9.70 -7.50
CA ASN A 81 4.17 -9.59 -6.71
C ASN A 81 4.18 -10.57 -5.52
N ARG A 82 4.67 -11.80 -5.72
CA ARG A 82 4.82 -12.76 -4.62
C ARG A 82 5.84 -12.32 -3.55
N MET A 83 6.89 -11.60 -3.92
CA MET A 83 7.82 -11.01 -2.94
C MET A 83 7.16 -9.90 -2.14
N ASN A 84 6.31 -9.09 -2.78
CA ASN A 84 5.52 -8.09 -2.08
C ASN A 84 4.50 -8.74 -1.12
N TYR A 85 3.81 -9.79 -1.55
CA TYR A 85 2.88 -10.53 -0.70
C TYR A 85 3.51 -11.27 0.47
N PHE A 86 4.81 -11.50 0.47
CA PHE A 86 5.52 -12.16 1.57
C PHE A 86 5.16 -11.58 2.94
N PHE A 87 5.05 -10.26 3.03
CA PHE A 87 4.77 -9.56 4.27
C PHE A 87 3.37 -9.85 4.82
N ALA A 88 2.37 -9.96 3.95
CA ALA A 88 1.04 -10.36 4.35
C ALA A 88 0.93 -11.90 4.50
N ASP A 89 1.61 -12.66 3.66
CA ASP A 89 1.58 -14.13 3.73
C ASP A 89 1.95 -14.63 5.14
N VAL A 90 3.05 -14.13 5.71
CA VAL A 90 3.48 -14.54 7.05
C VAL A 90 2.47 -14.11 8.10
N ASN A 91 2.01 -12.87 8.06
CA ASN A 91 1.07 -12.34 9.05
C ASN A 91 -0.33 -12.97 8.98
N VAL A 92 -0.75 -13.43 7.79
CA VAL A 92 -2.11 -14.01 7.57
C VAL A 92 -2.10 -15.52 7.67
N ARG A 93 -1.03 -16.19 7.22
CA ARG A 93 -0.93 -17.65 7.18
C ARG A 93 -0.15 -18.24 8.34
N GLY A 94 0.61 -17.40 9.04
CA GLY A 94 1.41 -17.81 10.20
C GLY A 94 2.65 -18.63 9.85
N GLU A 95 3.12 -18.57 8.59
CA GLU A 95 4.28 -19.33 8.15
C GLU A 95 5.00 -18.66 6.99
N TYR A 96 6.29 -18.93 6.88
CA TYR A 96 7.11 -18.44 5.77
C TYR A 96 6.77 -19.20 4.49
N PRO A 97 6.44 -18.49 3.40
CA PRO A 97 6.10 -19.15 2.14
C PRO A 97 7.34 -19.79 1.50
N VAL A 98 7.17 -20.99 0.93
CA VAL A 98 8.27 -21.80 0.37
C VAL A 98 9.15 -21.04 -0.63
N HIS A 99 8.56 -20.12 -1.42
CA HIS A 99 9.34 -19.35 -2.39
C HIS A 99 10.33 -18.39 -1.71
N MET A 100 10.01 -17.84 -0.52
CA MET A 100 10.92 -17.00 0.25
C MET A 100 11.98 -17.82 0.96
N LEU A 101 11.65 -18.99 1.50
CA LEU A 101 12.65 -19.91 2.06
C LEU A 101 13.66 -20.34 0.98
N ARG A 102 13.18 -20.59 -0.25
CA ARG A 102 14.06 -20.88 -1.39
C ARG A 102 14.90 -19.67 -1.80
N TYR A 103 14.35 -18.48 -1.76
CA TYR A 103 15.07 -17.24 -2.00
C TYR A 103 16.18 -17.06 -0.98
N PHE A 104 15.89 -17.15 0.30
CA PHE A 104 16.86 -17.05 1.39
C PHE A 104 18.02 -18.05 1.23
N LYS A 105 17.67 -19.30 0.94
CA LYS A 105 18.69 -20.34 0.69
C LYS A 105 19.63 -20.00 -0.47
N ARG A 106 19.10 -19.44 -1.56
CA ARG A 106 19.90 -19.06 -2.75
C ARG A 106 20.81 -17.88 -2.51
N HIS A 107 20.39 -16.95 -1.65
CA HIS A 107 21.12 -15.72 -1.33
C HIS A 107 21.92 -15.84 -0.03
N ASN A 108 22.01 -17.03 0.55
CA ASN A 108 22.70 -17.30 1.83
C ASN A 108 22.20 -16.41 2.98
N ILE A 109 20.90 -16.09 2.98
CA ILE A 109 20.22 -15.33 4.03
C ILE A 109 19.78 -16.31 5.11
N GLN A 110 20.22 -16.08 6.33
CA GLN A 110 19.83 -16.86 7.50
C GLN A 110 19.01 -16.01 8.46
N ILE A 111 17.74 -16.37 8.64
CA ILE A 111 16.88 -15.73 9.64
C ILE A 111 17.04 -16.46 10.96
N ILE A 112 17.45 -15.73 11.98
CA ILE A 112 17.55 -16.23 13.35
C ILE A 112 16.15 -16.14 13.97
N MET A 113 15.62 -17.29 14.36
CA MET A 113 14.35 -17.42 15.07
C MET A 113 14.59 -17.90 16.48
N GLU A 114 13.92 -17.29 17.43
CA GLU A 114 13.94 -17.73 18.83
C GLU A 114 13.03 -18.96 19.04
N THR A 115 13.27 -19.66 20.13
CA THR A 115 12.42 -20.81 20.49
C THR A 115 10.99 -20.35 20.71
N GLY A 116 10.05 -20.85 19.91
CA GLY A 116 8.63 -20.54 20.00
C GLY A 116 8.13 -19.55 18.94
N ASP A 117 8.99 -18.89 18.17
CA ASP A 117 8.60 -17.92 17.14
C ASP A 117 7.65 -18.54 16.09
N GLU A 118 7.98 -19.71 15.58
CA GLU A 118 7.13 -20.40 14.59
C GLU A 118 5.74 -20.73 15.16
N ALA A 119 5.68 -21.18 16.41
CA ALA A 119 4.41 -21.47 17.07
C ALA A 119 3.59 -20.19 17.29
N LEU A 120 4.23 -19.11 17.71
CA LEU A 120 3.60 -17.82 17.92
C LEU A 120 3.02 -17.26 16.62
N LEU A 121 3.79 -17.29 15.53
CA LEU A 121 3.34 -16.86 14.20
C LEU A 121 2.13 -17.67 13.74
N LYS A 122 2.16 -18.99 13.94
CA LYS A 122 1.09 -19.90 13.50
C LYS A 122 -0.21 -19.70 14.28
N GLU A 123 -0.11 -19.40 15.57
CA GLU A 123 -1.26 -19.25 16.46
C GLU A 123 -1.93 -17.89 16.34
N TYR A 124 -1.15 -16.81 16.17
CA TYR A 124 -1.65 -15.43 16.23
C TYR A 124 -1.51 -14.72 14.88
N THR A 125 -2.44 -15.01 13.97
CA THR A 125 -2.50 -14.42 12.64
C THR A 125 -3.43 -13.20 12.57
N CYS A 126 -3.26 -12.37 11.54
CA CYS A 126 -4.11 -11.21 11.29
C CYS A 126 -5.51 -11.62 10.80
N ASP A 127 -6.52 -10.86 11.23
CA ASP A 127 -7.93 -11.08 10.90
C ASP A 127 -8.31 -10.53 9.53
N PHE A 128 -7.67 -9.45 9.08
CA PHE A 128 -7.92 -8.79 7.78
C PHE A 128 -6.63 -8.28 7.12
N VAL A 129 -6.71 -7.96 5.84
CA VAL A 129 -5.61 -7.37 5.07
C VAL A 129 -5.96 -5.94 4.68
N ALA A 130 -5.04 -5.01 4.91
CA ALA A 130 -5.16 -3.65 4.42
C ALA A 130 -4.16 -3.38 3.29
N CYS A 131 -4.48 -2.44 2.40
CA CYS A 131 -3.59 -2.03 1.32
C CYS A 131 -3.60 -0.53 1.09
N THR A 132 -2.58 -0.05 0.38
CA THR A 132 -2.55 1.30 -0.18
C THR A 132 -2.78 1.23 -1.68
N GLY A 133 -3.54 2.16 -2.24
CA GLY A 133 -3.89 2.18 -3.66
C GLY A 133 -3.55 3.52 -4.30
N TYR A 134 -2.29 3.69 -4.77
CA TYR A 134 -1.86 4.94 -5.41
C TYR A 134 -1.50 4.77 -6.89
N CYS A 135 -0.56 3.89 -7.19
CA CYS A 135 -0.08 3.66 -8.56
C CYS A 135 0.44 2.23 -8.72
N MET A 136 0.51 1.78 -9.96
CA MET A 136 1.06 0.50 -10.35
C MET A 136 2.40 0.66 -11.04
N PHE A 137 3.20 -0.40 -11.03
CA PHE A 137 4.46 -0.45 -11.77
C PHE A 137 4.33 -1.36 -12.99
N THR A 138 5.18 -1.10 -13.98
CA THR A 138 5.32 -1.96 -15.16
C THR A 138 6.70 -2.57 -15.13
N LEU A 139 6.75 -3.89 -15.21
CA LEU A 139 7.97 -4.68 -15.06
C LEU A 139 8.41 -5.26 -16.40
N ASP A 140 9.59 -4.85 -16.83
CA ASP A 140 10.26 -5.31 -18.05
C ASP A 140 11.45 -6.18 -17.63
N SER A 141 11.36 -7.48 -17.87
CA SER A 141 12.36 -8.47 -17.48
C SER A 141 13.73 -8.27 -18.13
N SER A 142 13.80 -7.51 -19.25
CA SER A 142 15.06 -7.16 -19.89
C SER A 142 15.79 -5.99 -19.27
N LYS A 143 15.10 -5.20 -18.42
CA LYS A 143 15.65 -3.97 -17.83
C LYS A 143 15.94 -4.10 -16.34
N TYR A 144 15.32 -5.05 -15.67
CA TYR A 144 15.37 -5.16 -14.22
C TYR A 144 15.72 -6.58 -13.78
N GLU A 145 16.41 -6.66 -12.67
CA GLU A 145 16.60 -7.90 -11.93
C GLU A 145 15.56 -8.01 -10.82
N LEU A 146 15.24 -9.23 -10.43
CA LEU A 146 14.34 -9.51 -9.34
C LEU A 146 15.05 -9.31 -8.00
N GLU A 147 15.06 -8.07 -7.54
CA GLU A 147 15.59 -7.68 -6.24
C GLU A 147 14.45 -7.22 -5.33
N PRO A 148 14.51 -7.54 -4.02
CA PRO A 148 13.45 -7.18 -3.06
C PRO A 148 13.14 -5.70 -2.95
N PHE A 149 14.08 -4.85 -3.37
CA PHE A 149 14.01 -3.38 -3.21
C PHE A 149 13.98 -2.63 -4.53
N SER A 150 13.85 -3.32 -5.63
CA SER A 150 13.91 -2.70 -6.95
C SER A 150 12.67 -1.86 -7.31
N CYS A 151 11.58 -1.95 -6.53
CA CYS A 151 10.33 -1.21 -6.79
C CYS A 151 10.53 0.31 -6.96
N MET A 152 11.54 0.89 -6.33
CA MET A 152 11.87 2.33 -6.47
C MET A 152 12.49 2.66 -7.83
N LYS A 153 12.98 1.66 -8.57
CA LYS A 153 13.61 1.79 -9.88
C LYS A 153 12.66 1.46 -11.03
N PHE A 154 11.48 0.91 -10.74
CA PHE A 154 10.54 0.47 -11.77
C PHE A 154 9.89 1.64 -12.49
N THR A 155 9.61 1.44 -13.77
CA THR A 155 8.83 2.37 -14.56
C THR A 155 7.38 2.36 -14.06
N THR A 156 6.85 3.53 -13.72
CA THR A 156 5.41 3.66 -13.44
C THR A 156 4.63 3.21 -14.65
N ASN A 157 3.54 2.51 -14.44
CA ASN A 157 2.67 2.05 -15.51
C ASN A 157 2.17 3.25 -16.31
N PRO A 158 2.32 3.28 -17.65
CA PRO A 158 1.97 4.44 -18.47
C PRO A 158 0.49 4.79 -18.42
N TYR A 159 -0.38 3.85 -18.08
CA TYR A 159 -1.82 4.07 -17.92
C TYR A 159 -2.22 4.51 -16.52
N THR A 160 -1.31 4.44 -15.54
CA THR A 160 -1.53 4.86 -14.15
C THR A 160 -0.51 5.90 -13.66
N GLN A 161 0.46 6.29 -14.52
CA GLN A 161 1.65 7.05 -14.09
C GLN A 161 1.39 8.48 -13.64
N ASN A 162 0.32 9.10 -14.11
CA ASN A 162 0.08 10.51 -13.80
C ASN A 162 -0.66 10.72 -12.48
N LEU A 163 -0.96 9.66 -11.73
CA LEU A 163 -1.88 9.72 -10.60
C LEU A 163 -3.21 10.40 -10.98
N VAL A 164 -3.40 10.62 -12.27
CA VAL A 164 -4.51 11.30 -12.88
C VAL A 164 -5.25 10.30 -13.72
N VAL A 165 -6.38 9.89 -13.24
CA VAL A 165 -7.53 9.42 -14.03
C VAL A 165 -7.51 8.01 -14.60
N ASP A 166 -6.40 7.31 -14.80
CA ASP A 166 -6.43 5.95 -15.38
C ASP A 166 -6.01 4.86 -14.38
N ALA A 167 -6.46 4.94 -13.15
CA ALA A 167 -6.49 3.79 -12.25
C ALA A 167 -7.55 2.74 -12.70
N PHE A 168 -7.96 2.79 -13.96
CA PHE A 168 -8.94 1.90 -14.56
C PHE A 168 -8.42 0.46 -14.48
N GLY A 169 -9.09 -0.38 -13.71
CA GLY A 169 -8.72 -1.76 -13.50
C GLY A 169 -7.70 -2.01 -12.38
N ALA A 170 -6.94 -1.00 -11.94
CA ALA A 170 -5.94 -1.18 -10.90
C ALA A 170 -6.57 -1.55 -9.56
N THR A 171 -7.65 -0.91 -9.17
CA THR A 171 -8.36 -1.18 -7.91
C THR A 171 -8.99 -2.56 -7.94
N TYR A 172 -9.80 -2.87 -8.95
CA TYR A 172 -10.43 -4.18 -9.08
C TYR A 172 -9.39 -5.31 -9.08
N TYR A 173 -8.37 -5.22 -9.95
CA TYR A 173 -7.36 -6.25 -10.09
C TYR A 173 -6.61 -6.49 -8.77
N THR A 174 -6.15 -5.42 -8.11
CA THR A 174 -5.42 -5.53 -6.84
C THR A 174 -6.28 -6.13 -5.73
N ILE A 175 -7.51 -5.65 -5.58
CA ILE A 175 -8.42 -6.12 -4.53
C ILE A 175 -8.79 -7.58 -4.74
N MET A 176 -9.13 -7.97 -5.98
CA MET A 176 -9.46 -9.36 -6.28
C MET A 176 -8.27 -10.29 -6.13
N GLN A 177 -7.03 -9.87 -6.49
CA GLN A 177 -5.83 -10.66 -6.22
C GLN A 177 -5.64 -10.91 -4.71
N MET A 178 -5.87 -9.91 -3.87
CA MET A 178 -5.81 -10.06 -2.42
C MET A 178 -6.93 -10.95 -1.89
N TRP A 179 -8.14 -10.75 -2.38
CA TRP A 179 -9.30 -11.54 -1.99
C TRP A 179 -9.11 -13.04 -2.32
N GLU A 180 -8.79 -13.35 -3.55
CA GLU A 180 -8.52 -14.74 -3.99
C GLU A 180 -7.34 -15.37 -3.25
N ARG A 181 -6.36 -14.57 -2.83
CA ARG A 181 -5.19 -15.07 -2.11
C ARG A 181 -5.48 -15.39 -0.66
N TYR A 182 -6.27 -14.60 0.03
CA TYR A 182 -6.41 -14.65 1.48
C TYR A 182 -7.79 -15.03 1.97
N HIS A 183 -8.85 -14.75 1.22
CA HIS A 183 -10.25 -14.86 1.66
C HIS A 183 -10.42 -14.22 3.06
N LYS A 184 -9.84 -13.05 3.24
CA LYS A 184 -9.92 -12.23 4.45
C LYS A 184 -10.51 -10.88 4.10
N PRO A 185 -11.25 -10.23 5.01
CA PRO A 185 -11.75 -8.88 4.78
C PRO A 185 -10.62 -7.92 4.36
N ILE A 186 -10.93 -6.96 3.49
CA ILE A 186 -9.97 -6.01 2.92
C ILE A 186 -10.29 -4.59 3.36
N LEU A 187 -9.28 -3.87 3.82
CA LEU A 187 -9.34 -2.44 4.12
C LEU A 187 -8.44 -1.67 3.15
N ILE A 188 -8.99 -0.77 2.36
CA ILE A 188 -8.18 0.20 1.63
C ILE A 188 -7.79 1.30 2.62
N ALA A 189 -6.57 1.19 3.18
CA ALA A 189 -6.08 2.05 4.26
C ALA A 189 -5.67 3.43 3.77
N GLU A 190 -5.18 3.51 2.54
CA GLU A 190 -4.77 4.77 1.92
C GLU A 190 -5.06 4.72 0.42
N ALA A 191 -5.73 5.73 -0.09
CA ALA A 191 -5.85 5.98 -1.52
C ALA A 191 -6.09 7.47 -1.79
N GLY A 192 -5.58 7.98 -2.88
CA GLY A 192 -5.77 9.38 -3.22
C GLY A 192 -4.94 9.81 -4.40
N ILE A 193 -5.28 10.99 -4.88
CA ILE A 193 -4.62 11.64 -6.01
C ILE A 193 -4.21 13.04 -5.61
N CYS A 194 -2.99 13.45 -5.98
CA CYS A 194 -2.50 14.79 -5.72
C CYS A 194 -2.16 15.53 -7.01
N MET A 195 -2.51 16.79 -7.04
CA MET A 195 -2.10 17.74 -8.07
C MET A 195 -1.79 19.09 -7.43
N GLU A 196 -1.09 19.94 -8.17
CA GLU A 196 -1.01 21.35 -7.86
C GLU A 196 -2.37 21.99 -8.20
N GLU A 197 -2.89 22.80 -7.28
CA GLU A 197 -4.24 23.37 -7.38
C GLU A 197 -4.21 24.88 -7.21
N LYS A 198 -5.20 25.54 -7.81
CA LYS A 198 -5.41 26.97 -7.68
C LYS A 198 -6.81 27.26 -7.13
N VAL A 199 -6.91 28.30 -6.35
CA VAL A 199 -8.19 28.82 -5.90
C VAL A 199 -8.79 29.71 -6.99
N GLU A 200 -10.00 29.40 -7.43
CA GLU A 200 -10.78 30.17 -8.39
C GLU A 200 -12.19 30.38 -7.80
N ASP A 201 -12.73 31.57 -7.90
CA ASP A 201 -14.06 31.93 -7.39
C ASP A 201 -14.33 31.51 -5.91
N GLY A 202 -13.29 31.49 -5.09
CA GLY A 202 -13.37 31.15 -3.65
C GLY A 202 -13.39 29.67 -3.32
N THR A 203 -13.18 28.79 -4.29
CA THR A 203 -13.07 27.34 -4.14
C THR A 203 -11.92 26.77 -4.98
N VAL A 204 -11.77 25.46 -4.99
CA VAL A 204 -10.90 24.72 -5.90
C VAL A 204 -11.76 23.75 -6.70
N HIS A 205 -11.70 23.89 -8.04
CA HIS A 205 -12.39 23.03 -8.97
C HIS A 205 -11.56 21.79 -9.29
N ASP A 206 -11.65 20.76 -8.43
CA ASP A 206 -10.88 19.55 -8.51
C ASP A 206 -11.65 18.37 -9.12
N GLY A 207 -12.27 18.59 -10.27
CA GLY A 207 -13.04 17.59 -11.03
C GLY A 207 -12.25 16.29 -11.29
N TYR A 208 -10.93 16.40 -11.51
CA TYR A 208 -10.03 15.25 -11.66
C TYR A 208 -10.05 14.32 -10.43
N ARG A 209 -10.20 14.86 -9.22
CA ARG A 209 -10.30 14.10 -7.98
C ARG A 209 -11.66 13.40 -7.87
N ILE A 210 -12.71 14.07 -8.30
CA ILE A 210 -14.06 13.49 -8.37
C ILE A 210 -14.05 12.29 -9.31
N ASP A 211 -13.47 12.43 -10.50
CA ASP A 211 -13.37 11.35 -11.48
C ASP A 211 -12.54 10.17 -10.99
N TYR A 212 -11.42 10.45 -10.30
CA TYR A 212 -10.61 9.42 -9.66
C TYR A 212 -11.41 8.60 -8.64
N TYR A 213 -12.10 9.25 -7.71
CA TYR A 213 -12.89 8.54 -6.70
C TYR A 213 -14.10 7.83 -7.29
N ARG A 214 -14.78 8.44 -8.26
CA ARG A 214 -15.90 7.81 -8.97
C ARG A 214 -15.51 6.48 -9.58
N GLN A 215 -14.39 6.44 -10.28
CA GLN A 215 -13.87 5.23 -10.91
C GLN A 215 -13.46 4.18 -9.87
N ASN A 216 -12.74 4.58 -8.83
CA ASN A 216 -12.34 3.65 -7.76
C ASN A 216 -13.55 3.03 -7.07
N PHE A 217 -14.55 3.83 -6.70
CA PHE A 217 -15.76 3.33 -6.04
C PHE A 217 -16.59 2.42 -6.96
N ALA A 218 -16.65 2.72 -8.25
CA ALA A 218 -17.30 1.82 -9.21
C ALA A 218 -16.61 0.45 -9.22
N GLN A 219 -15.28 0.41 -9.28
CA GLN A 219 -14.53 -0.85 -9.23
C GLN A 219 -14.67 -1.59 -7.90
N LEU A 220 -14.73 -0.89 -6.78
CA LEU A 220 -14.99 -1.52 -5.48
C LEU A 220 -16.39 -2.14 -5.41
N LYS A 221 -17.40 -1.53 -6.04
CA LYS A 221 -18.72 -2.15 -6.16
C LYS A 221 -18.66 -3.46 -6.94
N GLU A 222 -17.92 -3.52 -8.04
CA GLU A 222 -17.70 -4.76 -8.78
C GLU A 222 -17.01 -5.82 -7.89
N CYS A 223 -15.95 -5.44 -7.14
CA CYS A 223 -15.29 -6.37 -6.22
C CYS A 223 -16.28 -6.95 -5.19
N ILE A 224 -17.16 -6.10 -4.63
CA ILE A 224 -18.18 -6.56 -3.67
C ILE A 224 -19.18 -7.50 -4.33
N MET A 225 -19.61 -7.20 -5.55
CA MET A 225 -20.53 -8.07 -6.31
C MET A 225 -19.90 -9.42 -6.66
N ASP A 226 -18.57 -9.44 -6.86
CA ASP A 226 -17.78 -10.67 -7.08
C ASP A 226 -17.39 -11.37 -5.77
N GLY A 227 -17.92 -10.93 -4.63
CA GLY A 227 -17.83 -11.60 -3.35
C GLY A 227 -16.70 -11.14 -2.44
N ALA A 228 -15.94 -10.11 -2.80
CA ALA A 228 -14.91 -9.56 -1.91
C ALA A 228 -15.54 -8.85 -0.71
N GLU A 229 -15.06 -9.15 0.48
CA GLU A 229 -15.46 -8.48 1.72
C GLU A 229 -14.60 -7.24 1.94
N ILE A 230 -15.18 -6.06 1.72
CA ILE A 230 -14.49 -4.77 1.87
C ILE A 230 -15.00 -4.07 3.13
N ILE A 231 -14.09 -3.84 4.10
CA ILE A 231 -14.41 -3.23 5.39
C ILE A 231 -14.65 -1.71 5.22
N ALA A 232 -13.69 -1.02 4.59
CA ALA A 232 -13.75 0.42 4.40
C ALA A 232 -12.76 0.90 3.32
N TYR A 233 -12.96 2.14 2.89
CA TYR A 233 -12.06 2.88 2.01
C TYR A 233 -11.66 4.18 2.69
N CYS A 234 -10.36 4.36 2.94
CA CYS A 234 -9.80 5.53 3.57
C CYS A 234 -9.08 6.40 2.54
N CYS A 235 -9.52 7.63 2.40
CA CYS A 235 -8.86 8.62 1.57
C CYS A 235 -7.64 9.20 2.29
N TRP A 236 -6.51 9.30 1.57
CA TRP A 236 -5.31 9.92 2.12
C TRP A 236 -5.47 11.43 2.23
N GLY A 237 -5.26 11.97 3.44
CA GLY A 237 -5.22 13.40 3.69
C GLY A 237 -6.54 14.12 3.42
N PRO A 238 -7.60 13.99 4.24
CA PRO A 238 -8.88 14.69 3.99
C PRO A 238 -8.75 16.21 3.95
N ILE A 239 -7.73 16.76 4.60
CA ILE A 239 -7.30 18.16 4.53
C ILE A 239 -5.93 18.19 3.90
N ASP A 240 -5.62 19.21 3.07
CA ASP A 240 -4.29 19.35 2.51
C ASP A 240 -3.22 19.38 3.60
N ILE A 241 -2.23 18.54 3.46
CA ILE A 241 -1.10 18.39 4.39
C ILE A 241 0.21 18.47 3.62
N VAL A 242 1.29 18.73 4.35
CA VAL A 242 2.64 18.62 3.80
C VAL A 242 2.90 17.18 3.39
N SER A 243 3.37 16.96 2.17
CA SER A 243 3.73 15.62 1.69
C SER A 243 4.81 15.01 2.57
N SER A 244 4.57 13.82 3.09
CA SER A 244 5.55 13.07 3.89
C SER A 244 6.78 12.63 3.09
N ARG A 245 6.62 12.53 1.75
CA ARG A 245 7.70 12.06 0.88
C ARG A 245 8.60 13.18 0.37
N SER A 246 8.01 14.33 -0.01
CA SER A 246 8.74 15.42 -0.68
C SER A 246 8.80 16.70 0.13
N SER A 247 8.15 16.76 1.30
CA SER A 247 8.04 17.95 2.16
C SER A 247 7.41 19.15 1.45
N GLU A 248 6.54 18.91 0.47
CA GLU A 248 5.87 19.92 -0.33
C GLU A 248 4.40 20.05 0.05
N MET A 249 3.93 21.28 0.13
CA MET A 249 2.52 21.61 0.33
C MET A 249 1.73 21.61 -0.99
N SER A 250 2.40 21.78 -2.12
CA SER A 250 1.82 21.82 -3.47
C SER A 250 1.22 20.46 -3.91
N ARG A 251 1.64 19.36 -3.31
CA ARG A 251 1.06 18.02 -3.55
C ARG A 251 -0.22 17.82 -2.73
N ARG A 252 -1.31 18.37 -3.24
CA ARG A 252 -2.58 18.47 -2.54
C ARG A 252 -3.45 17.24 -2.73
N TYR A 253 -3.69 16.51 -1.66
CA TYR A 253 -4.54 15.31 -1.65
C TYR A 253 -5.96 15.57 -1.11
N GLY A 254 -6.12 16.64 -0.31
CA GLY A 254 -7.31 16.86 0.51
C GLY A 254 -8.56 17.23 -0.27
N PHE A 255 -9.70 17.00 0.35
CA PHE A 255 -11.00 17.58 -0.02
C PHE A 255 -11.14 19.04 0.48
N ILE A 256 -10.27 19.41 1.40
CA ILE A 256 -10.20 20.75 1.98
C ILE A 256 -8.84 21.35 1.64
N TYR A 257 -8.88 22.43 0.86
CA TYR A 257 -7.70 23.23 0.52
C TYR A 257 -7.20 23.99 1.76
N VAL A 258 -5.89 24.06 1.91
CA VAL A 258 -5.22 24.91 2.91
C VAL A 258 -4.40 25.97 2.19
N ASP A 259 -4.70 27.22 2.46
CA ASP A 259 -3.97 28.36 1.88
C ASP A 259 -2.57 28.48 2.51
N ARG A 260 -1.65 27.68 2.00
CA ARG A 260 -0.25 27.63 2.38
C ARG A 260 0.57 27.10 1.21
N ASP A 261 1.71 27.75 0.94
CA ASP A 261 2.69 27.31 -0.06
C ASP A 261 3.82 26.45 0.54
N ASN A 262 4.76 26.02 -0.30
CA ASN A 262 5.92 25.20 0.11
C ASN A 262 6.90 25.96 1.02
N TYR A 263 6.83 27.27 1.07
CA TYR A 263 7.73 28.14 1.85
C TYR A 263 7.10 28.66 3.13
N GLY A 264 5.85 28.29 3.39
CA GLY A 264 5.13 28.68 4.60
C GLY A 264 4.31 29.95 4.49
N ASN A 265 4.23 30.55 3.29
CA ASN A 265 3.37 31.72 3.05
C ASN A 265 1.90 31.29 2.90
N GLY A 266 0.99 32.22 3.14
CA GLY A 266 -0.45 32.02 3.05
C GLY A 266 -1.16 32.30 4.38
N THR A 267 -2.47 32.31 4.34
CA THR A 267 -3.32 32.67 5.48
C THR A 267 -3.72 31.47 6.35
N GLN A 268 -3.43 30.27 5.91
CA GLN A 268 -3.88 28.98 6.48
C GLN A 268 -5.41 28.80 6.49
N LYS A 269 -6.16 29.66 5.78
CA LYS A 269 -7.58 29.48 5.60
C LYS A 269 -7.87 28.15 4.91
N ARG A 270 -8.98 27.52 5.29
CA ARG A 270 -9.45 26.24 4.75
C ARG A 270 -10.67 26.51 3.88
N LEU A 271 -10.63 25.95 2.65
CA LEU A 271 -11.73 26.05 1.69
C LEU A 271 -12.15 24.63 1.31
N LYS A 272 -13.46 24.39 1.28
CA LYS A 272 -13.99 23.14 0.74
C LYS A 272 -13.82 23.15 -0.77
N LYS A 273 -13.29 22.06 -1.33
CA LYS A 273 -13.17 21.85 -2.78
C LYS A 273 -14.45 21.25 -3.34
N ASP A 274 -14.59 21.17 -4.65
CA ASP A 274 -15.76 20.53 -5.29
C ASP A 274 -15.87 19.05 -4.89
N SER A 275 -14.73 18.35 -4.78
CA SER A 275 -14.67 16.97 -4.32
C SER A 275 -15.18 16.78 -2.89
N PHE A 276 -15.17 17.80 -2.03
CA PHE A 276 -15.75 17.71 -0.70
C PHE A 276 -17.24 17.41 -0.76
N TYR A 277 -17.97 18.10 -1.61
CA TYR A 277 -19.43 17.94 -1.75
C TYR A 277 -19.77 16.63 -2.45
N TYR A 278 -18.97 16.25 -3.44
CA TYR A 278 -19.06 14.94 -4.08
C TYR A 278 -18.91 13.81 -3.06
N TYR A 279 -17.84 13.82 -2.28
CA TYR A 279 -17.57 12.76 -1.30
C TYR A 279 -18.62 12.72 -0.18
N GLN A 280 -19.11 13.88 0.26
CA GLN A 280 -20.23 13.98 1.19
C GLN A 280 -21.47 13.26 0.65
N LYS A 281 -21.80 13.45 -0.63
CA LYS A 281 -22.93 12.78 -1.31
C LYS A 281 -22.70 11.27 -1.39
N VAL A 282 -21.50 10.82 -1.75
CA VAL A 282 -21.14 9.40 -1.81
C VAL A 282 -21.36 8.74 -0.44
N ILE A 283 -20.88 9.37 0.64
CA ILE A 283 -21.06 8.87 2.01
C ILE A 283 -22.56 8.82 2.37
N ALA A 284 -23.29 9.90 2.12
CA ALA A 284 -24.73 9.98 2.45
C ALA A 284 -25.57 8.94 1.71
N SER A 285 -25.18 8.57 0.48
CA SER A 285 -25.84 7.53 -0.31
C SER A 285 -25.33 6.12 -0.01
N ASN A 286 -24.35 5.97 0.89
CA ASN A 286 -23.62 4.71 1.11
C ASN A 286 -23.09 4.12 -0.20
N GLY A 287 -22.45 4.95 -1.04
CA GLY A 287 -21.87 4.55 -2.31
C GLY A 287 -22.89 4.20 -3.42
N LYS A 288 -24.17 4.45 -3.23
CA LYS A 288 -25.20 4.14 -4.25
C LYS A 288 -25.20 5.16 -5.39
N ASP A 289 -24.94 6.42 -5.05
CA ASP A 289 -24.87 7.54 -5.99
C ASP A 289 -23.43 7.98 -6.18
N LEU A 290 -22.88 7.69 -7.35
CA LEU A 290 -21.50 8.02 -7.75
C LEU A 290 -21.42 9.09 -8.84
N ASP A 291 -22.54 9.66 -9.30
CA ASP A 291 -22.57 10.66 -10.37
C ASP A 291 -22.22 12.08 -9.91
#